data_032fc5d8041b8d1b746ee5cd55955314
#
_entry.id   032fc5d8041b8d1b746ee5cd55955314
#
_cell.length_a   1.000
_cell.length_b   1.000
_cell.length_c   1.000
_cell.angle_alpha   90.00
_cell.angle_beta   90.00
_cell.angle_gamma   90.00
#
_symmetry.space_group_name_H-M   'P 1'
#
loop_
_entity.id
_entity.type
_entity.pdbx_description
1 polymer ?
#
loop_
_entity_poly.entity_id
_entity_poly.type
_entity_poly.pdbx_seq_one_letter_code
_entity_poly.pdbx_strand_id
1 'polypeptide(L)'
;MAVKTFAIITDIHSNIISLEKALSIIGTKDNIDQIICLGDCFALGPEPEATLDKLKNIPNCIFIRGNHDRYLLERIWEDELPSLEGMDPYDPICQAIVKNEKWTADLLGNDGRNFCEKMKI
;
A
#
# COMPACT_ATOMS: atom_id res chain seq x y z
N MET A 1 31.06 9.82 12.53
CA MET A 1 29.64 9.39 12.58
C MET A 1 29.19 9.10 11.16
N ALA A 2 28.67 7.91 10.93
CA ALA A 2 28.19 7.54 9.62
C ALA A 2 26.86 8.21 9.31
N VAL A 3 26.72 8.79 8.12
CA VAL A 3 25.45 9.30 7.60
C VAL A 3 24.66 8.12 7.05
N LYS A 4 23.40 8.00 7.45
CA LYS A 4 22.49 6.99 6.89
C LYS A 4 21.69 7.59 5.74
N THR A 5 21.51 6.80 4.71
CA THR A 5 20.75 7.18 3.53
C THR A 5 19.53 6.26 3.39
N PHE A 6 18.37 6.83 3.27
CA PHE A 6 17.11 6.11 3.12
C PHE A 6 16.53 6.37 1.74
N ALA A 7 15.94 5.33 1.15
CA ALA A 7 15.05 5.48 0.01
C ALA A 7 13.62 5.44 0.51
N ILE A 8 12.83 6.43 0.15
CA ILE A 8 11.44 6.52 0.58
C ILE A 8 10.53 6.32 -0.64
N ILE A 9 9.62 5.35 -0.53
CA ILE A 9 8.59 5.10 -1.54
C ILE A 9 7.22 5.22 -0.86
N THR A 10 6.22 5.63 -1.62
CA THR A 10 4.87 5.80 -1.09
C THR A 10 3.83 5.75 -2.20
N ASP A 11 2.57 5.52 -1.81
CA ASP A 11 1.43 5.60 -2.73
C ASP A 11 1.59 4.71 -3.97
N ILE A 12 1.96 3.47 -3.74
CA ILE A 12 2.19 2.48 -4.80
C ILE A 12 0.89 2.13 -5.52
N HIS A 13 -0.20 2.01 -4.77
CA HIS A 13 -1.55 1.78 -5.30
C HIS A 13 -1.62 0.67 -6.36
N SER A 14 -1.05 -0.49 -6.05
CA SER A 14 -1.08 -1.67 -6.93
C SER A 14 -0.54 -1.42 -8.35
N ASN A 15 0.34 -0.44 -8.50
CA ASN A 15 1.01 -0.15 -9.74
C ASN A 15 2.35 -0.87 -9.78
N ILE A 16 2.32 -2.14 -10.23
CA ILE A 16 3.52 -2.98 -10.23
C ILE A 16 4.61 -2.42 -11.14
N ILE A 17 4.24 -1.80 -12.25
CA ILE A 17 5.20 -1.25 -13.19
C ILE A 17 5.98 -0.09 -12.56
N SER A 18 5.28 0.83 -11.90
CA SER A 18 5.93 1.94 -11.19
C SER A 18 6.78 1.45 -10.03
N LEU A 19 6.31 0.45 -9.29
CA LEU A 19 7.07 -0.13 -8.18
C LEU A 19 8.37 -0.76 -8.69
N GLU A 20 8.30 -1.56 -9.74
CA GLU A 20 9.49 -2.17 -10.32
C GLU A 20 10.48 -1.13 -10.81
N LYS A 21 9.99 -0.06 -11.42
CA LYS A 21 10.85 1.05 -11.88
C LYS A 21 11.53 1.74 -10.70
N ALA A 22 10.79 2.05 -9.66
CA ALA A 22 11.36 2.66 -8.45
C ALA A 22 12.44 1.79 -7.82
N LEU A 23 12.16 0.49 -7.67
CA LEU A 23 13.13 -0.44 -7.10
C LEU A 23 14.36 -0.60 -7.99
N SER A 24 14.20 -0.55 -9.31
CA SER A 24 15.33 -0.58 -10.25
C SER A 24 16.23 0.65 -10.07
N ILE A 25 15.63 1.83 -9.91
CA ILE A 25 16.38 3.07 -9.67
C ILE A 25 17.13 2.99 -8.33
N ILE A 26 16.46 2.54 -7.27
CA ILE A 26 17.07 2.36 -5.96
C ILE A 26 18.27 1.41 -6.04
N GLY A 27 18.13 0.33 -6.80
CA GLY A 27 19.20 -0.64 -7.01
C GLY A 27 20.44 -0.10 -7.71
N THR A 28 20.33 1.02 -8.41
CA THR A 28 21.48 1.68 -9.04
C THR A 28 22.23 2.62 -8.10
N LYS A 29 21.70 2.87 -6.91
CA LYS A 29 22.29 3.79 -5.95
C LYS A 29 23.18 3.02 -4.98
N ASP A 30 24.38 3.54 -4.77
CA ASP A 30 25.25 3.04 -3.71
C ASP A 30 24.81 3.64 -2.37
N ASN A 31 25.06 2.91 -1.29
CA ASN A 31 24.89 3.42 0.07
C ASN A 31 23.43 3.68 0.51
N ILE A 32 22.44 2.99 -0.06
CA ILE A 32 21.10 2.99 0.51
C ILE A 32 21.08 2.04 1.70
N ASP A 33 20.94 2.59 2.88
CA ASP A 33 20.95 1.80 4.13
C ASP A 33 19.62 1.08 4.35
N GLN A 34 18.53 1.70 3.96
CA GLN A 34 17.20 1.14 4.18
C GLN A 34 16.17 1.76 3.25
N ILE A 35 15.15 0.98 2.90
CA ILE A 35 13.96 1.46 2.18
C ILE A 35 12.84 1.64 3.19
N ILE A 36 12.13 2.75 3.10
CA ILE A 36 10.94 3.02 3.91
C ILE A 36 9.76 3.23 2.98
N CYS A 37 8.74 2.41 3.13
CA CYS A 37 7.49 2.55 2.40
C CYS A 37 6.45 3.19 3.32
N LEU A 38 5.89 4.31 2.90
CA LEU A 38 4.93 5.08 3.71
C LEU A 38 3.48 4.61 3.56
N GLY A 39 3.27 3.47 2.90
CA GLY A 39 1.94 2.88 2.82
C GLY A 39 1.17 3.22 1.56
N ASP A 40 -0.14 2.99 1.60
CA ASP A 40 -1.06 3.05 0.47
C ASP A 40 -0.58 2.16 -0.68
N CYS A 41 -0.35 0.89 -0.34
CA CYS A 41 0.31 -0.04 -1.24
C CYS A 41 -0.62 -0.63 -2.30
N PHE A 42 -1.90 -0.84 -2.00
CA PHE A 42 -2.73 -1.72 -2.81
C PHE A 42 -3.95 -1.09 -3.45
N ALA A 43 -4.77 -0.38 -2.71
CA ALA A 43 -6.03 0.16 -3.23
C ALA A 43 -5.84 1.10 -4.41
N LEU A 44 -6.85 1.19 -5.25
CA LEU A 44 -6.96 2.10 -6.40
C LEU A 44 -6.19 1.68 -7.66
N GLY A 45 -5.35 0.66 -7.59
CA GLY A 45 -4.57 0.23 -8.75
C GLY A 45 -4.95 -1.16 -9.24
N PRO A 46 -4.42 -1.57 -10.41
CA PRO A 46 -4.92 -2.75 -11.11
C PRO A 46 -4.27 -4.08 -10.71
N GLU A 47 -3.10 -4.07 -10.06
CA GLU A 47 -2.30 -5.27 -9.86
C GLU A 47 -1.95 -5.50 -8.37
N PRO A 48 -2.94 -5.72 -7.50
CA PRO A 48 -2.66 -5.88 -6.07
C PRO A 48 -1.85 -7.13 -5.74
N GLU A 49 -2.12 -8.25 -6.40
CA GLU A 49 -1.43 -9.52 -6.11
C GLU A 49 0.04 -9.47 -6.50
N ALA A 50 0.34 -8.98 -7.70
CA ALA A 50 1.72 -8.83 -8.16
C ALA A 50 2.49 -7.84 -7.28
N THR A 51 1.83 -6.78 -6.84
CA THR A 51 2.40 -5.79 -5.94
C THR A 51 2.73 -6.40 -4.59
N LEU A 52 1.81 -7.17 -4.00
CA LEU A 52 2.06 -7.86 -2.73
C LEU A 52 3.27 -8.79 -2.82
N ASP A 53 3.35 -9.61 -3.88
CA ASP A 53 4.49 -10.50 -4.08
C ASP A 53 5.80 -9.73 -4.15
N LYS A 54 5.81 -8.61 -4.84
CA LYS A 54 7.01 -7.78 -4.95
C LYS A 54 7.40 -7.16 -3.62
N LEU A 55 6.44 -6.60 -2.88
CA LEU A 55 6.70 -5.96 -1.59
C LEU A 55 7.22 -6.95 -0.56
N LYS A 56 6.70 -8.16 -0.53
CA LYS A 56 7.17 -9.22 0.39
C LYS A 56 8.64 -9.57 0.20
N ASN A 57 9.18 -9.33 -0.98
CA ASN A 57 10.53 -9.72 -1.35
C ASN A 57 11.52 -8.56 -1.36
N ILE A 58 11.13 -7.37 -0.94
CA ILE A 58 12.06 -6.24 -0.83
C ILE A 58 12.90 -6.43 0.44
N PRO A 59 14.24 -6.56 0.31
CA PRO A 59 15.08 -6.68 1.48
C PRO A 59 15.20 -5.35 2.20
N ASN A 60 15.31 -5.40 3.52
CA ASN A 60 15.60 -4.25 4.36
C ASN A 60 14.62 -3.09 4.16
N CYS A 61 13.33 -3.41 4.15
CA CYS A 61 12.27 -2.43 3.97
C CYS A 61 11.39 -2.34 5.21
N ILE A 62 11.12 -1.12 5.66
CA ILE A 62 10.15 -0.84 6.71
C ILE A 62 8.87 -0.34 6.04
N PHE A 63 7.73 -0.89 6.44
CA PHE A 63 6.43 -0.49 5.94
C PHE A 63 5.65 0.24 7.03
N ILE A 64 5.17 1.44 6.69
CA ILE A 64 4.32 2.25 7.56
C ILE A 64 2.91 2.23 6.97
N ARG A 65 1.92 2.07 7.83
CA ARG A 65 0.53 1.92 7.39
C ARG A 65 -0.04 3.25 6.91
N GLY A 66 -0.51 3.28 5.66
CA GLY A 66 -1.26 4.40 5.12
C GLY A 66 -2.76 4.28 5.43
N ASN A 67 -3.54 5.29 5.05
CA ASN A 67 -4.99 5.28 5.29
C ASN A 67 -5.71 4.18 4.49
N HIS A 68 -5.31 3.91 3.26
CA HIS A 68 -5.91 2.83 2.46
C HIS A 68 -5.57 1.44 3.00
N ASP A 69 -4.38 1.25 3.56
CA ASP A 69 -4.04 -0.01 4.22
C ASP A 69 -4.92 -0.23 5.46
N ARG A 70 -5.21 0.84 6.19
CA ARG A 70 -6.10 0.83 7.34
C ARG A 70 -7.54 0.52 6.93
N TYR A 71 -8.04 1.13 5.85
CA TYR A 71 -9.39 0.85 5.34
C TYR A 71 -9.56 -0.62 5.00
N LEU A 72 -8.53 -1.23 4.41
CA LEU A 72 -8.54 -2.65 4.08
C LEU A 72 -8.63 -3.52 5.35
N LEU A 73 -7.85 -3.19 6.37
CA LEU A 73 -7.87 -3.91 7.64
C LEU A 73 -9.18 -3.76 8.39
N GLU A 74 -9.75 -2.56 8.40
CA GLU A 74 -11.02 -2.27 9.07
C GLU A 74 -12.23 -2.78 8.30
N ARG A 75 -12.04 -3.21 7.05
CA ARG A 75 -13.12 -3.70 6.19
C ARG A 75 -14.25 -2.68 6.09
N ILE A 76 -13.91 -1.45 5.74
CA ILE A 76 -14.86 -0.32 5.77
C ILE A 76 -16.09 -0.52 4.90
N TRP A 77 -16.03 -1.38 3.89
CA TRP A 77 -17.18 -1.70 3.04
C TRP A 77 -18.28 -2.46 3.77
N GLU A 78 -18.02 -2.96 4.97
CA GLU A 78 -19.01 -3.63 5.82
C GLU A 78 -19.78 -2.66 6.70
N ASP A 79 -19.37 -1.41 6.78
CA ASP A 79 -20.07 -0.38 7.54
C ASP A 79 -21.43 -0.08 6.91
N GLU A 80 -22.38 0.34 7.73
CA GLU A 80 -23.73 0.69 7.24
C GLU A 80 -23.69 1.81 6.21
N LEU A 81 -22.85 2.82 6.44
CA LEU A 81 -22.61 3.90 5.49
C LEU A 81 -21.09 4.10 5.36
N PRO A 82 -20.45 3.30 4.48
CA PRO A 82 -19.00 3.40 4.33
C PRO A 82 -18.56 4.78 3.87
N SER A 83 -17.52 5.31 4.51
CA SER A 83 -16.97 6.60 4.16
C SER A 83 -15.45 6.59 4.16
N LEU A 84 -14.89 7.51 3.41
CA LEU A 84 -13.46 7.76 3.37
C LEU A 84 -13.17 9.11 4.00
N GLU A 85 -12.03 9.22 4.63
CA GLU A 85 -11.62 10.43 5.32
C GLU A 85 -11.64 11.64 4.38
N GLY A 86 -12.37 12.68 4.77
CA GLY A 86 -12.49 13.90 3.98
C GLY A 86 -13.47 13.85 2.81
N MET A 87 -14.24 12.75 2.66
CA MET A 87 -15.19 12.60 1.56
C MET A 87 -16.61 12.43 2.08
N ASP A 88 -17.58 12.94 1.30
CA ASP A 88 -19.00 12.70 1.54
C ASP A 88 -19.33 11.24 1.20
N PRO A 89 -19.90 10.45 2.15
CA PRO A 89 -20.22 9.05 1.89
C PRO A 89 -21.27 8.85 0.79
N TYR A 90 -22.05 9.87 0.47
CA TYR A 90 -23.04 9.82 -0.62
C TYR A 90 -22.44 10.18 -1.99
N ASP A 91 -21.19 10.66 -2.03
CA ASP A 91 -20.52 10.96 -3.28
C ASP A 91 -20.27 9.66 -4.07
N PRO A 92 -20.70 9.59 -5.35
CA PRO A 92 -20.43 8.42 -6.19
C PRO A 92 -18.93 8.04 -6.28
N ILE A 93 -18.05 9.02 -6.21
CA ILE A 93 -16.60 8.75 -6.23
C ILE A 93 -16.18 8.03 -4.94
N CYS A 94 -16.67 8.49 -3.79
CA CYS A 94 -16.41 7.82 -2.52
C CYS A 94 -16.89 6.38 -2.55
N GLN A 95 -18.11 6.16 -3.03
CA GLN A 95 -18.70 4.82 -3.15
C GLN A 95 -17.89 3.92 -4.09
N ALA A 96 -17.39 4.46 -5.19
CA ALA A 96 -16.55 3.71 -6.13
C ALA A 96 -15.20 3.30 -5.48
N ILE A 97 -14.61 4.18 -4.70
CA ILE A 97 -13.35 3.88 -3.98
C ILE A 97 -13.58 2.79 -2.93
N VAL A 98 -14.68 2.86 -2.19
CA VAL A 98 -15.03 1.83 -1.21
C VAL A 98 -15.21 0.46 -1.89
N LYS A 99 -15.85 0.41 -3.04
CA LYS A 99 -15.96 -0.83 -3.82
C LYS A 99 -14.61 -1.35 -4.28
N ASN A 100 -13.71 -0.46 -4.65
CA ASN A 100 -12.35 -0.83 -5.03
C ASN A 100 -11.57 -1.41 -3.85
N GLU A 101 -11.76 -0.87 -2.64
CA GLU A 101 -11.14 -1.42 -1.44
C GLU A 101 -11.56 -2.88 -1.23
N LYS A 102 -12.85 -3.16 -1.36
CA LYS A 102 -13.36 -4.53 -1.24
C LYS A 102 -12.79 -5.45 -2.31
N TRP A 103 -12.80 -5.01 -3.56
CA TRP A 103 -12.24 -5.77 -4.67
C TRP A 103 -10.76 -6.10 -4.44
N THR A 104 -10.00 -5.12 -3.98
CA THR A 104 -8.58 -5.27 -3.66
C THR A 104 -8.38 -6.29 -2.54
N ALA A 105 -9.16 -6.17 -1.48
CA ALA A 105 -9.09 -7.10 -0.34
C ALA A 105 -9.44 -8.53 -0.73
N ASP A 106 -10.46 -8.70 -1.58
CA ASP A 106 -10.88 -10.01 -2.05
C ASP A 106 -9.77 -10.70 -2.87
N LEU A 107 -9.05 -9.94 -3.69
CA LEU A 107 -7.92 -10.46 -4.45
C LEU A 107 -6.72 -10.81 -3.57
N LEU A 108 -6.42 -9.99 -2.58
CA LEU A 108 -5.27 -10.19 -1.71
C LEU A 108 -5.47 -11.30 -0.69
N GLY A 109 -6.71 -11.51 -0.25
CA GLY A 109 -7.04 -12.51 0.75
C GLY A 109 -6.30 -12.30 2.08
N ASN A 110 -6.10 -13.39 2.81
CA ASN A 110 -5.44 -13.36 4.11
C ASN A 110 -3.98 -12.92 4.03
N ASP A 111 -3.29 -13.21 2.95
CA ASP A 111 -1.90 -12.78 2.76
C ASP A 111 -1.77 -11.26 2.78
N GLY A 112 -2.64 -10.57 2.05
CA GLY A 112 -2.64 -9.12 2.03
C GLY A 112 -3.03 -8.53 3.38
N ARG A 113 -4.03 -9.11 4.04
CA ARG A 113 -4.44 -8.69 5.36
C ARG A 113 -3.30 -8.82 6.37
N ASN A 114 -2.64 -9.97 6.39
CA ASN A 114 -1.52 -10.21 7.28
C ASN A 114 -0.36 -9.24 7.02
N PHE A 115 -0.10 -8.95 5.75
CA PHE A 115 0.93 -7.98 5.38
C PHE A 115 0.61 -6.59 5.96
N CYS A 116 -0.62 -6.13 5.79
CA CYS A 116 -1.04 -4.82 6.31
C CYS A 116 -1.04 -4.77 7.83
N GLU A 117 -1.41 -5.86 8.51
CA GLU A 117 -1.37 -5.92 9.98
C GLU A 117 0.04 -5.76 10.55
N LYS A 118 1.04 -6.22 9.82
CA LYS A 118 2.45 -6.12 10.24
C LYS A 118 3.06 -4.76 9.97
N MET A 119 2.40 -3.90 9.20
CA MET A 119 2.88 -2.55 8.96
C MET A 119 2.90 -1.75 10.26
N LYS A 120 3.89 -0.89 10.40
CA LYS A 120 3.98 0.03 11.54
C LYS A 120 2.94 1.14 11.41
N ILE A 121 2.47 1.58 12.54
CA ILE A 121 1.51 2.68 12.62
C ILE A 121 2.25 4.02 12.69
#